data_66fde2773a27903f07bc6225347f346c
#
_entry.id   66fde2773a27903f07bc6225347f346c
#
_cell.length_a   1.000
_cell.length_b   1.000
_cell.length_c   1.000
_cell.angle_alpha   90.00
_cell.angle_beta   90.00
_cell.angle_gamma   90.00
#
_symmetry.space_group_name_H-M   'P 1'
#
loop_
_entity.id
_entity.type
_entity.pdbx_description
1 polymer ?
#
loop_
_entity_poly.entity_id
_entity_poly.type
_entity_poly.pdbx_seq_one_letter_code
_entity_poly.pdbx_strand_id
1 'polypeptide(L)'
;MPRIKLYIATSLDGFIARENGSIDWLTKYENNPETDYGYSEFYASIGKVLMGRKTYEQAFEFGEWPYREKKSYVFTRQKESIRRENNVEFISEDIGEFVHQLKGNTEEDIWLVGGSQIIKVFFEENLVQDLIVFVVPIILGSGIPLFDHIGKEIGFRTGRVERYENGLVKLEYEVK
;
A
#
# COMPACT_ATOMS: atom_id res chain seq x y z
N MET A 1 2.69 5.15 -19.73
CA MET A 1 2.20 3.87 -19.15
C MET A 1 1.94 4.06 -17.68
N PRO A 2 0.84 3.54 -17.14
CA PRO A 2 0.48 3.67 -15.73
C PRO A 2 1.57 3.07 -14.83
N ARG A 3 1.82 3.75 -13.72
CA ARG A 3 2.81 3.33 -12.71
C ARG A 3 2.10 2.68 -11.53
N ILE A 4 2.69 1.64 -10.98
CA ILE A 4 2.23 1.07 -9.71
C ILE A 4 3.08 1.68 -8.61
N LYS A 5 2.40 2.34 -7.70
CA LYS A 5 2.98 3.06 -6.57
C LYS A 5 2.66 2.34 -5.27
N LEU A 6 3.65 1.89 -4.54
CA LEU A 6 3.50 1.46 -3.16
C LEU A 6 3.55 2.72 -2.27
N TYR A 7 2.43 3.06 -1.62
CA TYR A 7 2.33 4.18 -0.69
C TYR A 7 1.94 3.61 0.68
N ILE A 8 2.85 3.70 1.65
CA ILE A 8 2.72 2.96 2.91
C ILE A 8 3.52 3.60 4.04
N ALA A 9 3.01 3.46 5.28
CA ALA A 9 3.74 3.81 6.48
C ALA A 9 4.43 2.59 7.09
N THR A 10 5.60 2.80 7.67
CA THR A 10 6.37 1.80 8.39
C THR A 10 6.95 2.35 9.70
N SER A 11 7.14 1.49 10.68
CA SER A 11 7.95 1.82 11.85
C SER A 11 9.42 2.00 11.48
N LEU A 12 10.22 2.57 12.38
CA LEU A 12 11.65 2.75 12.17
C LEU A 12 12.39 1.42 11.94
N ASP A 13 11.90 0.35 12.55
CA ASP A 13 12.42 -1.02 12.41
C ASP A 13 11.72 -1.85 11.30
N GLY A 14 10.94 -1.20 10.42
CA GLY A 14 10.47 -1.77 9.16
C GLY A 14 9.18 -2.59 9.22
N PHE A 15 8.35 -2.42 10.25
CA PHE A 15 7.06 -3.09 10.35
C PHE A 15 5.91 -2.20 9.88
N ILE A 16 4.92 -2.78 9.19
CA ILE A 16 3.71 -2.09 8.71
C ILE A 16 2.51 -2.26 9.64
N ALA A 17 2.55 -3.25 10.53
CA ALA A 17 1.51 -3.51 11.52
C ALA A 17 2.11 -4.32 12.68
N ARG A 18 1.40 -4.37 13.81
CA ARG A 18 1.70 -5.33 14.88
C ARG A 18 1.46 -6.78 14.41
N GLU A 19 1.88 -7.76 15.19
CA GLU A 19 1.68 -9.19 14.85
C GLU A 19 0.20 -9.56 14.65
N ASN A 20 -0.70 -8.92 15.40
CA ASN A 20 -2.16 -9.09 15.27
C ASN A 20 -2.78 -8.28 14.12
N GLY A 21 -1.99 -7.55 13.34
CA GLY A 21 -2.45 -6.69 12.26
C GLY A 21 -2.81 -5.26 12.66
N SER A 22 -2.84 -4.91 13.97
CA SER A 22 -3.20 -3.57 14.43
C SER A 22 -2.20 -2.50 13.96
N ILE A 23 -2.73 -1.33 13.59
CA ILE A 23 -1.99 -0.12 13.21
C ILE A 23 -2.23 1.05 14.18
N ASP A 24 -2.58 0.76 15.45
CA ASP A 24 -2.88 1.73 16.49
C ASP A 24 -1.78 2.80 16.68
N TRP A 25 -0.54 2.43 16.41
CA TRP A 25 0.62 3.32 16.47
C TRP A 25 0.62 4.44 15.40
N LEU A 26 -0.19 4.30 14.33
CA LEU A 26 -0.36 5.32 13.28
C LEU A 26 -1.42 6.37 13.63
N THR A 27 -2.38 6.09 14.50
CA THR A 27 -3.58 6.91 14.72
C THR A 27 -3.25 8.39 15.05
N LYS A 28 -2.20 8.64 15.83
CA LYS A 28 -1.78 10.00 16.19
C LYS A 28 -1.20 10.79 15.00
N TYR A 29 -0.76 10.11 13.96
CA TYR A 29 -0.23 10.73 12.74
C TYR A 29 -1.33 10.96 11.71
N GLU A 30 -2.24 10.01 11.54
CA GLU A 30 -3.35 10.09 10.60
C GLU A 30 -4.32 11.25 10.90
N ASN A 31 -4.51 11.56 12.19
CA ASN A 31 -5.42 12.62 12.64
C ASN A 31 -4.70 13.97 12.91
N ASN A 32 -3.63 14.26 12.19
CA ASN A 32 -2.96 15.54 12.33
C ASN A 32 -3.73 16.66 11.60
N PRO A 33 -4.28 17.67 12.31
CA PRO A 33 -5.06 18.73 11.69
C PRO A 33 -4.23 19.71 10.84
N GLU A 34 -2.90 19.68 10.98
CA GLU A 34 -2.00 20.63 10.32
C GLU A 34 -1.54 20.13 8.93
N THR A 35 -1.61 18.82 8.67
CA THR A 35 -1.16 18.26 7.42
C THR A 35 -1.78 16.88 7.15
N ASP A 36 -2.11 16.60 5.90
CA ASP A 36 -2.47 15.28 5.40
C ASP A 36 -1.27 14.52 4.80
N TYR A 37 -0.05 15.05 5.00
CA TYR A 37 1.20 14.49 4.47
C TYR A 37 1.23 14.32 2.93
N GLY A 38 0.39 15.06 2.21
CA GLY A 38 0.23 14.96 0.76
C GLY A 38 -0.68 13.81 0.31
N TYR A 39 -1.47 13.24 1.22
CA TYR A 39 -2.37 12.13 0.90
C TYR A 39 -3.45 12.51 -0.13
N SER A 40 -4.06 13.67 0.00
CA SER A 40 -5.11 14.12 -0.93
C SER A 40 -4.59 14.27 -2.36
N GLU A 41 -3.39 14.83 -2.52
CA GLU A 41 -2.73 14.97 -3.83
C GLU A 41 -2.40 13.58 -4.41
N PHE A 42 -1.81 12.70 -3.58
CA PHE A 42 -1.52 11.33 -3.99
C PHE A 42 -2.80 10.60 -4.41
N TYR A 43 -3.85 10.63 -3.58
CA TYR A 43 -5.12 9.95 -3.86
C TYR A 43 -5.79 10.47 -5.14
N ALA A 44 -5.74 11.77 -5.39
CA ALA A 44 -6.26 12.37 -6.63
C ALA A 44 -5.49 11.88 -7.88
N SER A 45 -4.20 11.57 -7.75
CA SER A 45 -3.36 11.09 -8.86
C SER A 45 -3.58 9.62 -9.23
N ILE A 46 -4.32 8.87 -8.41
CA ILE A 46 -4.53 7.42 -8.54
C ILE A 46 -5.91 7.14 -9.16
N GLY A 47 -5.97 6.22 -10.12
CA GLY A 47 -7.24 5.75 -10.69
C GLY A 47 -7.75 4.44 -10.09
N LYS A 48 -6.85 3.58 -9.64
CA LYS A 48 -7.18 2.22 -9.16
C LYS A 48 -6.40 1.85 -7.91
N VAL A 49 -6.96 0.91 -7.13
CA VAL A 49 -6.38 0.46 -5.86
C VAL A 49 -6.24 -1.06 -5.86
N LEU A 50 -5.09 -1.56 -5.43
CA LEU A 50 -4.77 -2.99 -5.32
C LEU A 50 -4.44 -3.36 -3.88
N MET A 51 -4.98 -4.47 -3.38
CA MET A 51 -4.67 -4.95 -2.03
C MET A 51 -4.92 -6.44 -1.86
N GLY A 52 -4.39 -7.01 -0.80
CA GLY A 52 -4.72 -8.35 -0.36
C GLY A 52 -6.00 -8.38 0.49
N ARG A 53 -6.59 -9.58 0.62
CA ARG A 53 -7.82 -9.80 1.38
C ARG A 53 -7.77 -9.27 2.82
N LYS A 54 -6.71 -9.55 3.57
CA LYS A 54 -6.60 -9.10 4.97
C LYS A 54 -6.62 -7.58 5.09
N THR A 55 -5.95 -6.88 4.18
CA THR A 55 -5.96 -5.41 4.12
C THR A 55 -7.36 -4.89 3.79
N TYR A 56 -8.07 -5.55 2.88
CA TYR A 56 -9.45 -5.23 2.56
C TYR A 56 -10.39 -5.38 3.77
N GLU A 57 -10.32 -6.52 4.47
CA GLU A 57 -11.14 -6.78 5.64
C GLU A 57 -10.83 -5.78 6.77
N GLN A 58 -9.56 -5.47 6.98
CA GLN A 58 -9.12 -4.50 7.99
C GLN A 58 -9.60 -3.07 7.70
N ALA A 59 -9.75 -2.69 6.44
CA ALA A 59 -10.20 -1.35 6.08
C ALA A 59 -11.59 -1.01 6.65
N PHE A 60 -12.43 -2.02 6.93
CA PHE A 60 -13.74 -1.85 7.58
C PHE A 60 -13.69 -1.66 9.10
N GLU A 61 -12.57 -1.98 9.75
CA GLU A 61 -12.40 -1.73 11.18
C GLU A 61 -12.33 -0.23 11.48
N PHE A 62 -11.98 0.58 10.46
CA PHE A 62 -11.94 2.04 10.55
C PHE A 62 -13.25 2.75 10.15
N GLY A 63 -14.33 1.98 9.85
CA GLY A 63 -15.64 2.50 9.53
C GLY A 63 -16.10 2.17 8.12
N GLU A 64 -16.46 3.20 7.33
CA GLU A 64 -16.92 3.01 5.96
C GLU A 64 -15.76 2.74 5.01
N TRP A 65 -16.05 2.09 3.87
CA TRP A 65 -15.07 1.78 2.83
C TRP A 65 -14.32 3.05 2.36
N PRO A 66 -13.03 3.16 2.58
CA PRO A 66 -12.30 4.41 2.36
C PRO A 66 -12.05 4.74 0.88
N TYR A 67 -12.13 3.73 -0.01
CA TYR A 67 -11.80 3.88 -1.45
C TYR A 67 -13.03 3.86 -2.34
N ARG A 68 -14.14 4.48 -1.91
CA ARG A 68 -15.44 4.47 -2.62
C ARG A 68 -15.38 5.04 -4.03
N GLU A 69 -14.51 6.03 -4.24
CA GLU A 69 -14.38 6.73 -5.52
C GLU A 69 -13.41 6.02 -6.49
N LYS A 70 -12.72 4.97 -6.05
CA LYS A 70 -11.71 4.27 -6.84
C LYS A 70 -12.12 2.82 -7.09
N LYS A 71 -11.94 2.34 -8.33
CA LYS A 71 -12.07 0.91 -8.60
C LYS A 71 -10.98 0.16 -7.84
N SER A 72 -11.40 -0.81 -7.03
CA SER A 72 -10.50 -1.57 -6.15
C SER A 72 -10.48 -3.03 -6.54
N TYR A 73 -9.30 -3.64 -6.51
CA TYR A 73 -9.09 -5.05 -6.81
C TYR A 73 -8.46 -5.72 -5.59
N VAL A 74 -9.07 -6.81 -5.15
CA VAL A 74 -8.66 -7.55 -3.96
C VAL A 74 -8.20 -8.94 -4.34
N PHE A 75 -6.91 -9.20 -4.16
CA PHE A 75 -6.32 -10.51 -4.43
C PHE A 75 -6.68 -11.51 -3.35
N THR A 76 -7.39 -12.59 -3.73
CA THR A 76 -7.78 -13.65 -2.80
C THR A 76 -8.13 -14.94 -3.54
N ARG A 77 -7.72 -16.07 -2.97
CA ARG A 77 -8.14 -17.40 -3.44
C ARG A 77 -9.50 -17.82 -2.85
N GLN A 78 -9.94 -17.16 -1.78
CA GLN A 78 -11.18 -17.46 -1.07
C GLN A 78 -12.17 -16.31 -1.29
N LYS A 79 -13.24 -16.58 -2.05
CA LYS A 79 -14.26 -15.56 -2.39
C LYS A 79 -15.50 -15.63 -1.49
N GLU A 80 -15.57 -16.61 -0.60
CA GLU A 80 -16.73 -16.84 0.29
C GLU A 80 -16.62 -15.98 1.56
N SER A 81 -17.79 -15.58 2.08
CA SER A 81 -17.93 -14.85 3.36
C SER A 81 -17.20 -13.49 3.44
N ILE A 82 -17.00 -12.81 2.30
CA ILE A 82 -16.39 -11.48 2.27
C ILE A 82 -17.48 -10.44 2.06
N ARG A 83 -17.49 -9.37 2.88
CA ARG A 83 -18.31 -8.18 2.62
C ARG A 83 -17.96 -7.63 1.23
N ARG A 84 -18.97 -7.21 0.47
CA ARG A 84 -18.79 -6.72 -0.90
C ARG A 84 -19.18 -5.26 -0.98
N GLU A 85 -18.33 -4.47 -1.64
CA GLU A 85 -18.61 -3.11 -2.04
C GLU A 85 -18.76 -3.03 -3.57
N ASN A 86 -19.56 -2.10 -4.07
CA ASN A 86 -19.93 -2.03 -5.49
C ASN A 86 -18.74 -1.75 -6.42
N ASN A 87 -17.71 -1.05 -5.92
CA ASN A 87 -16.51 -0.70 -6.68
C ASN A 87 -15.35 -1.68 -6.45
N VAL A 88 -15.60 -2.82 -5.82
CA VAL A 88 -14.58 -3.83 -5.49
C VAL A 88 -14.77 -5.09 -6.34
N GLU A 89 -13.67 -5.59 -6.86
CA GLU A 89 -13.58 -6.84 -7.61
C GLU A 89 -12.57 -7.77 -6.96
N PHE A 90 -12.94 -9.04 -6.78
CA PHE A 90 -12.10 -10.07 -6.18
C PHE A 90 -11.38 -10.86 -7.26
N ILE A 91 -10.05 -10.85 -7.21
CA ILE A 91 -9.16 -11.47 -8.18
C ILE A 91 -8.56 -12.75 -7.58
N SER A 92 -8.70 -13.86 -8.29
CA SER A 92 -8.15 -15.18 -7.89
C SER A 92 -7.18 -15.79 -8.90
N GLU A 93 -6.98 -15.11 -10.01
CA GLU A 93 -6.02 -15.45 -11.04
C GLU A 93 -4.59 -15.03 -10.68
N ASP A 94 -3.65 -15.33 -11.53
CA ASP A 94 -2.25 -14.93 -11.37
C ASP A 94 -2.12 -13.40 -11.29
N ILE A 95 -1.35 -12.92 -10.30
CA ILE A 95 -1.21 -11.49 -10.03
C ILE A 95 -0.51 -10.78 -11.19
N GLY A 96 0.56 -11.37 -11.71
CA GLY A 96 1.34 -10.78 -12.80
C GLY A 96 0.51 -10.63 -14.08
N GLU A 97 -0.19 -11.70 -14.47
CA GLU A 97 -1.06 -11.69 -15.65
C GLU A 97 -2.17 -10.65 -15.51
N PHE A 98 -2.85 -10.63 -14.36
CA PHE A 98 -3.88 -9.64 -14.08
C PHE A 98 -3.35 -8.20 -14.16
N VAL A 99 -2.22 -7.92 -13.51
CA VAL A 99 -1.63 -6.59 -13.48
C VAL A 99 -1.18 -6.14 -14.88
N HIS A 100 -0.62 -7.03 -15.70
CA HIS A 100 -0.29 -6.71 -17.08
C HIS A 100 -1.51 -6.31 -17.90
N GLN A 101 -2.61 -7.06 -17.79
CA GLN A 101 -3.87 -6.74 -18.45
C GLN A 101 -4.45 -5.41 -17.96
N LEU A 102 -4.43 -5.20 -16.63
CA LEU A 102 -4.92 -3.96 -16.01
C LEU A 102 -4.16 -2.73 -16.51
N LYS A 103 -2.83 -2.80 -16.58
CA LYS A 103 -1.99 -1.72 -17.12
C LYS A 103 -2.23 -1.42 -18.59
N GLY A 104 -2.59 -2.43 -19.37
CA GLY A 104 -2.98 -2.26 -20.78
C GLY A 104 -4.32 -1.54 -20.98
N ASN A 105 -5.16 -1.49 -19.96
CA ASN A 105 -6.53 -0.96 -20.01
C ASN A 105 -6.74 0.31 -19.15
N THR A 106 -5.67 0.97 -18.75
CA THR A 106 -5.76 2.24 -18.00
C THR A 106 -4.59 3.14 -18.33
N GLU A 107 -4.80 4.44 -18.20
CA GLU A 107 -3.75 5.47 -18.30
C GLU A 107 -3.39 6.03 -16.91
N GLU A 108 -4.27 5.80 -15.92
CA GLU A 108 -4.11 6.30 -14.55
C GLU A 108 -3.17 5.41 -13.73
N ASP A 109 -2.43 6.03 -12.82
CA ASP A 109 -1.56 5.33 -11.89
C ASP A 109 -2.37 4.45 -10.92
N ILE A 110 -1.72 3.46 -10.36
CA ILE A 110 -2.32 2.42 -9.55
C ILE A 110 -1.66 2.41 -8.17
N TRP A 111 -2.46 2.46 -7.10
CA TRP A 111 -1.97 2.36 -5.74
C TRP A 111 -1.95 0.92 -5.26
N LEU A 112 -0.78 0.41 -4.91
CA LEU A 112 -0.62 -0.81 -4.13
C LEU A 112 -0.69 -0.45 -2.65
N VAL A 113 -1.80 -0.78 -1.99
CA VAL A 113 -2.01 -0.53 -0.55
C VAL A 113 -1.21 -1.54 0.30
N GLY A 114 -1.18 -2.80 -0.13
CA GLY A 114 -0.52 -3.89 0.58
C GLY A 114 -1.47 -5.08 0.83
N GLY A 115 -1.32 -5.96 1.83
CA GLY A 115 -0.29 -6.12 2.85
C GLY A 115 1.00 -6.82 2.38
N SER A 116 1.81 -7.19 3.34
CA SER A 116 3.18 -7.68 3.14
C SER A 116 3.30 -8.79 2.09
N GLN A 117 2.41 -9.78 2.11
CA GLN A 117 2.45 -10.88 1.15
C GLN A 117 2.21 -10.44 -0.31
N ILE A 118 1.28 -9.49 -0.52
CA ILE A 118 1.03 -8.95 -1.86
C ILE A 118 2.19 -8.05 -2.28
N ILE A 119 2.71 -7.21 -1.39
CA ILE A 119 3.91 -6.39 -1.63
C ILE A 119 5.08 -7.28 -2.09
N LYS A 120 5.31 -8.40 -1.41
CA LYS A 120 6.33 -9.37 -1.79
C LYS A 120 6.20 -9.82 -3.25
N VAL A 121 5.03 -10.32 -3.65
CA VAL A 121 4.77 -10.78 -5.03
C VAL A 121 5.03 -9.66 -6.04
N PHE A 122 4.54 -8.45 -5.75
CA PHE A 122 4.72 -7.30 -6.64
C PHE A 122 6.19 -6.94 -6.84
N PHE A 123 7.02 -7.04 -5.82
CA PHE A 123 8.46 -6.81 -5.95
C PHE A 123 9.18 -7.98 -6.63
N GLU A 124 8.83 -9.22 -6.31
CA GLU A 124 9.42 -10.40 -6.95
C GLU A 124 9.18 -10.40 -8.47
N GLU A 125 8.00 -9.94 -8.90
CA GLU A 125 7.61 -9.87 -10.32
C GLU A 125 7.95 -8.52 -11.01
N ASN A 126 8.67 -7.61 -10.34
CA ASN A 126 9.05 -6.29 -10.87
C ASN A 126 7.86 -5.41 -11.28
N LEU A 127 6.74 -5.51 -10.58
CA LEU A 127 5.51 -4.78 -10.92
C LEU A 127 5.47 -3.37 -10.34
N VAL A 128 6.22 -3.08 -9.28
CA VAL A 128 6.28 -1.75 -8.62
C VAL A 128 7.25 -0.84 -9.34
N GLN A 129 6.84 0.39 -9.62
CA GLN A 129 7.70 1.43 -10.16
C GLN A 129 8.10 2.47 -9.12
N ASP A 130 7.19 2.86 -8.24
CA ASP A 130 7.43 3.89 -7.23
C ASP A 130 7.18 3.36 -5.82
N LEU A 131 8.02 3.76 -4.90
CA LEU A 131 7.90 3.45 -3.48
C LEU A 131 7.86 4.77 -2.69
N ILE A 132 6.74 5.02 -2.02
CA ILE A 132 6.52 6.16 -1.14
C ILE A 132 6.35 5.63 0.27
N VAL A 133 7.37 5.79 1.09
CA VAL A 133 7.40 5.25 2.45
C VAL A 133 7.40 6.38 3.47
N PHE A 134 6.49 6.30 4.42
CA PHE A 134 6.45 7.15 5.59
C PHE A 134 7.09 6.41 6.77
N VAL A 135 8.27 6.84 7.17
CA VAL A 135 8.97 6.28 8.33
C VAL A 135 8.50 7.01 9.57
N VAL A 136 7.79 6.29 10.42
CA VAL A 136 7.29 6.79 11.69
C VAL A 136 8.38 6.59 12.76
N PRO A 137 8.68 7.60 13.60
CA PRO A 137 9.75 7.52 14.59
C PRO A 137 9.35 6.67 15.81
N ILE A 138 9.10 5.39 15.57
CA ILE A 138 8.76 4.37 16.57
C ILE A 138 9.44 3.05 16.23
N ILE A 139 9.87 2.32 17.24
CA ILE A 139 10.30 0.93 17.16
C ILE A 139 9.17 0.07 17.71
N LEU A 140 8.69 -0.90 16.92
CA LEU A 140 7.68 -1.85 17.35
C LEU A 140 8.29 -3.10 18.00
N GLY A 141 9.53 -3.45 17.65
CA GLY A 141 10.24 -4.62 18.15
C GLY A 141 9.83 -5.94 17.50
N SER A 142 8.56 -6.09 17.15
CA SER A 142 8.00 -7.20 16.36
C SER A 142 6.77 -6.74 15.58
N GLY A 143 6.38 -7.50 14.56
CA GLY A 143 5.21 -7.16 13.75
C GLY A 143 5.24 -7.80 12.36
N ILE A 144 4.36 -7.31 11.50
CA ILE A 144 4.30 -7.68 10.09
C ILE A 144 5.30 -6.81 9.33
N PRO A 145 6.36 -7.38 8.72
CA PRO A 145 7.39 -6.60 8.05
C PRO A 145 6.85 -5.98 6.75
N LEU A 146 7.39 -4.81 6.38
CA LEU A 146 7.13 -4.20 5.08
C LEU A 146 7.64 -5.10 3.96
N PHE A 147 8.88 -5.60 4.10
CA PHE A 147 9.51 -6.52 3.15
C PHE A 147 9.75 -7.87 3.81
N ASP A 148 8.96 -8.86 3.43
CA ASP A 148 9.07 -10.23 3.94
C ASP A 148 9.78 -11.13 2.92
N HIS A 149 11.08 -11.37 3.16
CA HIS A 149 11.89 -12.31 2.37
C HIS A 149 11.75 -12.17 0.85
N ILE A 150 11.97 -10.96 0.32
CA ILE A 150 12.09 -10.75 -1.11
C ILE A 150 13.37 -11.45 -1.60
N GLY A 151 13.23 -12.48 -2.42
CA GLY A 151 14.31 -13.41 -2.80
C GLY A 151 15.40 -12.82 -3.70
N LYS A 152 15.45 -11.48 -3.85
CA LYS A 152 16.41 -10.78 -4.72
C LYS A 152 16.74 -9.39 -4.21
N GLU A 153 17.86 -8.86 -4.66
CA GLU A 153 18.23 -7.45 -4.48
C GLU A 153 17.46 -6.55 -5.46
N ILE A 154 16.94 -5.43 -4.96
CA ILE A 154 16.23 -4.43 -5.77
C ILE A 154 16.84 -3.07 -5.48
N GLY A 155 17.39 -2.45 -6.51
CA GLY A 155 17.99 -1.11 -6.41
C GLY A 155 16.95 -0.01 -6.62
N PHE A 156 17.13 1.08 -5.89
CA PHE A 156 16.29 2.27 -5.99
C PHE A 156 17.11 3.51 -6.32
N ARG A 157 16.46 4.47 -6.98
CA ARG A 157 16.92 5.84 -7.11
C ARG A 157 16.12 6.68 -6.13
N THR A 158 16.82 7.46 -5.29
CA THR A 158 16.19 8.38 -4.35
C THR A 158 15.54 9.53 -5.11
N GLY A 159 14.27 9.78 -4.84
CA GLY A 159 13.52 10.94 -5.27
C GLY A 159 13.47 12.01 -4.16
N ARG A 160 12.28 12.39 -3.74
CA ARG A 160 12.06 13.41 -2.72
C ARG A 160 12.20 12.84 -1.31
N VAL A 161 12.71 13.67 -0.39
CA VAL A 161 12.76 13.39 1.04
C VAL A 161 12.12 14.57 1.77
N GLU A 162 11.12 14.30 2.59
CA GLU A 162 10.43 15.32 3.39
C GLU A 162 10.44 14.93 4.86
N ARG A 163 10.69 15.90 5.73
CA ARG A 163 10.59 15.75 7.17
C ARG A 163 9.46 16.63 7.71
N TYR A 164 8.61 16.03 8.53
CA TYR A 164 7.53 16.71 9.22
C TYR A 164 7.89 17.03 10.67
N GLU A 165 7.25 18.05 11.25
CA GLU A 165 7.57 18.54 12.63
C GLU A 165 7.37 17.47 13.70
N ASN A 166 6.42 16.56 13.51
CA ASN A 166 6.16 15.43 14.40
C ASN A 166 7.17 14.27 14.29
N GLY A 167 8.24 14.47 13.51
CA GLY A 167 9.33 13.50 13.35
C GLY A 167 9.11 12.46 12.25
N LEU A 168 7.95 12.44 11.61
CA LEU A 168 7.68 11.56 10.47
C LEU A 168 8.57 11.97 9.27
N VAL A 169 9.10 10.99 8.55
CA VAL A 169 9.91 11.21 7.34
C VAL A 169 9.26 10.49 6.16
N LYS A 170 8.98 11.24 5.10
CA LYS A 170 8.52 10.70 3.82
C LYS A 170 9.70 10.51 2.89
N LEU A 171 9.82 9.32 2.34
CA LEU A 171 10.86 8.93 1.39
C LEU A 171 10.18 8.49 0.08
N GLU A 172 10.60 9.09 -1.02
CA GLU A 172 10.16 8.70 -2.35
C GLU A 172 11.32 8.06 -3.11
N TYR A 173 11.07 6.90 -3.68
CA TYR A 173 12.03 6.14 -4.46
C TYR A 173 11.42 5.67 -5.78
N GLU A 174 12.25 5.56 -6.79
CA GLU A 174 11.93 4.92 -8.06
C GLU A 174 12.76 3.64 -8.21
N VAL A 175 12.12 2.54 -8.60
CA VAL A 175 12.81 1.26 -8.88
C VAL A 175 13.70 1.44 -10.12
N LYS A 176 14.95 0.94 -10.06
CA LYS A 176 15.92 0.99 -11.16
C LYS A 176 15.63 -0.05 -12.23
#